data_536f1604c5e02d0717f7c357e20328cc
#
_entry.id   536f1604c5e02d0717f7c357e20328cc
#
_cell.length_a   1.000
_cell.length_b   1.000
_cell.length_c   1.000
_cell.angle_alpha   90.00
_cell.angle_beta   90.00
_cell.angle_gamma   90.00
#
_symmetry.space_group_name_H-M   'P 1'
#
loop_
_entity.id
_entity.type
_entity.pdbx_description
1 polymer ?
#
loop_
_entity_poly.entity_id
_entity_poly.type
_entity_poly.pdbx_seq_one_letter_code
_entity_poly.pdbx_strand_id
1 'polypeptide(L)'
;MAIKQTAGREALGEFAPKFAELNDDVLFGQVWNREDKLSLRDRSIVTVVALMAQGLTDSSFQYHLTTAKNNGVTKTEIAEILTHAAFYAGWPKAWAAFRMAKGVWAEDDAADAKAKHQNEMVFPIGAPNDAFAKYFIGQSYLAPLSTQQVGIYNVTFEPGCRNNWHIHHCLLYTSDAA
;
A
#
# COMPACT_ATOMS: atom_id res chain seq x y z
N MET A 1 -14.29 18.93 2.55
CA MET A 1 -14.25 19.62 1.21
C MET A 1 -15.12 18.79 0.28
N ALA A 2 -16.04 19.40 -0.49
CA ALA A 2 -16.95 18.64 -1.35
C ALA A 2 -16.17 17.90 -2.45
N ILE A 3 -16.48 16.62 -2.67
CA ILE A 3 -15.90 15.82 -3.74
C ILE A 3 -16.41 16.39 -5.07
N LYS A 4 -15.49 16.80 -5.94
CA LYS A 4 -15.81 17.18 -7.31
C LYS A 4 -15.21 16.14 -8.25
N GLN A 5 -16.07 15.44 -8.96
CA GLN A 5 -15.66 14.39 -9.90
C GLN A 5 -15.93 14.84 -11.33
N THR A 6 -15.04 14.52 -12.25
CA THR A 6 -15.13 14.82 -13.68
C THR A 6 -14.95 13.58 -14.56
N ALA A 7 -14.68 12.44 -13.94
CA ALA A 7 -14.36 11.20 -14.64
C ALA A 7 -15.48 10.72 -15.59
N GLY A 8 -16.74 10.97 -15.24
CA GLY A 8 -17.86 10.65 -16.11
C GLY A 8 -17.82 11.47 -17.41
N ARG A 9 -17.58 12.77 -17.30
CA ARG A 9 -17.46 13.66 -18.46
C ARG A 9 -16.22 13.36 -19.31
N GLU A 10 -15.10 13.07 -18.67
CA GLU A 10 -13.86 12.74 -19.36
C GLU A 10 -13.97 11.43 -20.14
N ALA A 11 -14.61 10.41 -19.56
CA ALA A 11 -14.73 9.09 -20.19
C ALA A 11 -15.87 8.99 -21.19
N LEU A 12 -17.02 9.59 -20.90
CA LEU A 12 -18.28 9.35 -21.63
C LEU A 12 -19.03 10.63 -22.02
N GLY A 13 -18.47 11.82 -21.76
CA GLY A 13 -19.19 13.09 -21.96
C GLY A 13 -19.68 13.31 -23.40
N GLU A 14 -18.94 12.89 -24.41
CA GLU A 14 -19.34 13.00 -25.81
C GLU A 14 -20.35 11.90 -26.21
N PHE A 15 -20.20 10.69 -25.68
CA PHE A 15 -21.04 9.54 -26.03
C PHE A 15 -22.36 9.52 -25.25
N ALA A 16 -22.30 9.82 -23.94
CA ALA A 16 -23.44 9.73 -23.03
C ALA A 16 -23.46 10.92 -22.06
N PRO A 17 -23.70 12.16 -22.55
CA PRO A 17 -23.55 13.38 -21.75
C PRO A 17 -24.47 13.40 -20.51
N LYS A 18 -25.67 12.88 -20.62
CA LYS A 18 -26.61 12.84 -19.49
C LYS A 18 -26.18 11.82 -18.42
N PHE A 19 -25.61 10.70 -18.81
CA PHE A 19 -25.05 9.74 -17.86
C PHE A 19 -23.85 10.35 -17.14
N ALA A 20 -22.95 11.00 -17.87
CA ALA A 20 -21.78 11.67 -17.30
C ALA A 20 -22.17 12.77 -16.29
N GLU A 21 -23.18 13.60 -16.63
CA GLU A 21 -23.75 14.60 -15.71
C GLU A 21 -24.28 13.95 -14.43
N LEU A 22 -25.10 12.90 -14.55
CA LEU A 22 -25.67 12.21 -13.39
C LEU A 22 -24.60 11.57 -12.52
N ASN A 23 -23.56 10.99 -13.13
CA ASN A 23 -22.42 10.44 -12.41
C ASN A 23 -21.67 11.51 -11.63
N ASP A 24 -21.26 12.59 -12.29
CA ASP A 24 -20.38 13.58 -11.71
C ASP A 24 -21.12 14.51 -10.73
N ASP A 25 -22.29 15.03 -11.13
CA ASP A 25 -22.97 16.06 -10.36
C ASP A 25 -23.96 15.49 -9.33
N VAL A 26 -24.61 14.36 -9.64
CA VAL A 26 -25.60 13.79 -8.73
C VAL A 26 -24.98 12.72 -7.84
N LEU A 27 -24.40 11.67 -8.40
CA LEU A 27 -23.83 10.59 -7.60
C LEU A 27 -22.70 11.13 -6.72
N PHE A 28 -21.64 11.64 -7.33
CA PHE A 28 -20.50 12.15 -6.57
C PHE A 28 -20.73 13.54 -5.99
N GLY A 29 -21.33 14.46 -6.73
CA GLY A 29 -21.53 15.84 -6.31
C GLY A 29 -22.59 16.03 -5.21
N GLN A 30 -23.58 15.16 -5.14
CA GLN A 30 -24.66 15.26 -4.16
C GLN A 30 -24.69 14.07 -3.21
N VAL A 31 -24.79 12.82 -3.70
CA VAL A 31 -24.99 11.65 -2.82
C VAL A 31 -23.75 11.37 -1.98
N TRP A 32 -22.56 11.32 -2.58
CA TRP A 32 -21.32 11.08 -1.85
C TRP A 32 -20.92 12.22 -0.92
N ASN A 33 -21.35 13.44 -1.17
CA ASN A 33 -21.06 14.60 -0.32
C ASN A 33 -21.98 14.72 0.92
N ARG A 34 -22.89 13.78 1.14
CA ARG A 34 -23.77 13.77 2.35
C ARG A 34 -23.09 13.07 3.52
N GLU A 35 -21.90 13.54 3.89
CA GLU A 35 -21.08 12.94 4.96
C GLU A 35 -21.74 13.03 6.33
N ASP A 36 -22.61 14.03 6.54
CA ASP A 36 -23.43 14.19 7.75
C ASP A 36 -24.47 13.07 7.95
N LYS A 37 -24.77 12.30 6.92
CA LYS A 37 -25.74 11.19 6.95
C LYS A 37 -25.05 9.83 6.93
N LEU A 38 -24.00 9.69 6.15
CA LEU A 38 -23.22 8.46 6.03
C LEU A 38 -21.80 8.83 5.62
N SER A 39 -20.81 8.35 6.36
CA SER A 39 -19.40 8.67 6.11
C SER A 39 -18.92 8.19 4.73
N LEU A 40 -17.90 8.84 4.18
CA LEU A 40 -17.25 8.39 2.93
C LEU A 40 -16.71 6.96 3.08
N ARG A 41 -16.21 6.62 4.26
CA ARG A 41 -15.75 5.29 4.59
C ARG A 41 -16.86 4.25 4.46
N ASP A 42 -17.99 4.48 5.09
CA ASP A 42 -19.11 3.54 5.06
C ASP A 42 -19.73 3.43 3.66
N ARG A 43 -19.82 4.55 2.93
CA ARG A 43 -20.22 4.53 1.51
C ARG A 43 -19.30 3.67 0.68
N SER A 44 -17.99 3.75 0.90
CA SER A 44 -17.01 2.90 0.20
C SER A 44 -17.22 1.42 0.50
N ILE A 45 -17.47 1.07 1.78
CA ILE A 45 -17.76 -0.31 2.18
C ILE A 45 -19.03 -0.81 1.47
N VAL A 46 -20.12 -0.05 1.51
CA VAL A 46 -21.38 -0.41 0.83
C VAL A 46 -21.15 -0.62 -0.66
N THR A 47 -20.41 0.28 -1.32
CA THR A 47 -20.12 0.19 -2.75
C THR A 47 -19.30 -1.06 -3.08
N VAL A 48 -18.22 -1.33 -2.34
CA VAL A 48 -17.38 -2.51 -2.53
C VAL A 48 -18.19 -3.80 -2.36
N VAL A 49 -19.00 -3.90 -1.31
CA VAL A 49 -19.86 -5.08 -1.07
C VAL A 49 -20.90 -5.24 -2.18
N ALA A 50 -21.53 -4.15 -2.62
CA ALA A 50 -22.52 -4.18 -3.70
C ALA A 50 -21.92 -4.66 -5.02
N LEU A 51 -20.75 -4.18 -5.40
CA LEU A 51 -20.04 -4.59 -6.61
C LEU A 51 -19.60 -6.06 -6.54
N MET A 52 -19.01 -6.48 -5.42
CA MET A 52 -18.66 -7.88 -5.18
C MET A 52 -19.89 -8.79 -5.30
N ALA A 53 -21.01 -8.42 -4.67
CA ALA A 53 -22.23 -9.21 -4.69
C ALA A 53 -22.81 -9.39 -6.11
N GLN A 54 -22.60 -8.43 -6.98
CA GLN A 54 -22.97 -8.52 -8.40
C GLN A 54 -21.94 -9.30 -9.24
N GLY A 55 -20.76 -9.56 -8.72
CA GLY A 55 -19.64 -10.19 -9.45
C GLY A 55 -18.87 -9.23 -10.34
N LEU A 56 -19.02 -7.93 -10.14
CA LEU A 56 -18.30 -6.87 -10.85
C LEU A 56 -16.93 -6.67 -10.21
N THR A 57 -15.96 -7.48 -10.62
CA THR A 57 -14.58 -7.48 -10.12
C THR A 57 -13.59 -7.11 -11.24
N ASP A 58 -13.79 -5.96 -11.81
CA ASP A 58 -12.99 -5.34 -12.87
C ASP A 58 -12.20 -4.11 -12.37
N SER A 59 -11.76 -3.26 -13.29
CA SER A 59 -11.05 -2.01 -12.97
C SER A 59 -11.90 -1.04 -12.12
N SER A 60 -13.22 -1.05 -12.29
CA SER A 60 -14.13 -0.25 -11.48
C SER A 60 -14.12 -0.72 -10.01
N PHE A 61 -14.11 -2.03 -9.78
CA PHE A 61 -13.98 -2.59 -8.44
C PHE A 61 -12.64 -2.23 -7.79
N GLN A 62 -11.56 -2.29 -8.56
CA GLN A 62 -10.24 -1.88 -8.06
C GLN A 62 -10.20 -0.41 -7.66
N TYR A 63 -10.82 0.47 -8.45
CA TYR A 63 -10.95 1.89 -8.11
C TYR A 63 -11.69 2.07 -6.78
N HIS A 64 -12.80 1.36 -6.55
CA HIS A 64 -13.56 1.44 -5.31
C HIS A 64 -12.84 0.83 -4.11
N LEU A 65 -12.02 -0.21 -4.29
CA LEU A 65 -11.14 -0.73 -3.24
C LEU A 65 -10.09 0.33 -2.83
N THR A 66 -9.45 0.96 -3.81
CA THR A 66 -8.49 2.05 -3.57
C THR A 66 -9.16 3.23 -2.86
N THR A 67 -10.37 3.59 -3.29
CA THR A 67 -11.17 4.64 -2.63
C THR A 67 -11.51 4.26 -1.19
N ALA A 68 -11.85 3.01 -0.93
CA ALA A 68 -12.12 2.52 0.43
C ALA A 68 -10.88 2.63 1.33
N LYS A 69 -9.72 2.24 0.82
CA LYS A 69 -8.43 2.42 1.51
C LYS A 69 -8.17 3.89 1.82
N ASN A 70 -8.30 4.77 0.85
CA ASN A 70 -8.08 6.22 1.02
C ASN A 70 -9.08 6.85 2.00
N ASN A 71 -10.28 6.29 2.12
CA ASN A 71 -11.30 6.71 3.09
C ASN A 71 -11.14 6.03 4.46
N GLY A 72 -10.02 5.35 4.72
CA GLY A 72 -9.65 4.83 6.03
C GLY A 72 -10.12 3.41 6.34
N VAL A 73 -10.51 2.62 5.33
CA VAL A 73 -10.74 1.18 5.51
C VAL A 73 -9.41 0.46 5.59
N THR A 74 -9.13 -0.15 6.72
CA THR A 74 -7.89 -0.88 6.97
C THR A 74 -7.87 -2.24 6.28
N LYS A 75 -6.66 -2.82 6.14
CA LYS A 75 -6.47 -4.18 5.63
C LYS A 75 -7.27 -5.23 6.40
N THR A 76 -7.25 -5.16 7.73
CA THR A 76 -7.99 -6.09 8.59
C THR A 76 -9.49 -5.95 8.38
N GLU A 77 -9.99 -4.72 8.30
CA GLU A 77 -11.40 -4.47 8.09
C GLU A 77 -11.89 -4.95 6.72
N ILE A 78 -11.15 -4.66 5.64
CA ILE A 78 -11.57 -5.15 4.31
C ILE A 78 -11.56 -6.67 4.25
N ALA A 79 -10.63 -7.34 4.91
CA ALA A 79 -10.61 -8.79 4.99
C ALA A 79 -11.86 -9.32 5.70
N GLU A 80 -12.25 -8.75 6.84
CA GLU A 80 -13.47 -9.14 7.56
C GLU A 80 -14.76 -8.83 6.78
N ILE A 81 -14.82 -7.65 6.13
CA ILE A 81 -15.96 -7.26 5.29
C ILE A 81 -16.20 -8.26 4.16
N LEU A 82 -15.13 -8.60 3.41
CA LEU A 82 -15.23 -9.55 2.30
C LEU A 82 -15.50 -10.98 2.78
N THR A 83 -14.94 -11.37 3.92
CA THR A 83 -15.23 -12.67 4.56
C THR A 83 -16.71 -12.77 4.95
N HIS A 84 -17.24 -11.76 5.63
CA HIS A 84 -18.66 -11.72 5.98
C HIS A 84 -19.53 -11.74 4.73
N ALA A 85 -19.24 -10.90 3.74
CA ALA A 85 -19.98 -10.80 2.50
C ALA A 85 -19.98 -12.12 1.69
N ALA A 86 -18.94 -12.97 1.82
CA ALA A 86 -18.85 -14.25 1.12
C ALA A 86 -20.02 -15.19 1.42
N PHE A 87 -20.56 -15.14 2.64
CA PHE A 87 -21.73 -15.96 3.04
C PHE A 87 -23.04 -15.53 2.38
N TYR A 88 -23.13 -14.29 1.94
CA TYR A 88 -24.32 -13.71 1.30
C TYR A 88 -24.19 -13.61 -0.21
N ALA A 89 -22.97 -13.36 -0.72
CA ALA A 89 -22.71 -13.15 -2.15
C ALA A 89 -22.12 -14.39 -2.87
N GLY A 90 -21.55 -15.31 -2.11
CA GLY A 90 -20.95 -16.56 -2.61
C GLY A 90 -19.42 -16.51 -2.71
N TRP A 91 -18.78 -17.65 -2.40
CA TRP A 91 -17.33 -17.83 -2.34
C TRP A 91 -16.56 -17.47 -3.60
N PRO A 92 -17.00 -17.84 -4.83
CA PRO A 92 -16.24 -17.49 -6.03
C PRO A 92 -16.06 -15.97 -6.22
N LYS A 93 -17.08 -15.19 -5.87
CA LYS A 93 -17.04 -13.73 -5.94
C LYS A 93 -16.10 -13.16 -4.87
N ALA A 94 -16.12 -13.72 -3.67
CA ALA A 94 -15.21 -13.34 -2.60
C ALA A 94 -13.74 -13.61 -2.98
N TRP A 95 -13.43 -14.76 -3.58
CA TRP A 95 -12.10 -15.08 -4.07
C TRP A 95 -11.59 -14.06 -5.11
N ALA A 96 -12.46 -13.64 -6.04
CA ALA A 96 -12.11 -12.61 -7.00
C ALA A 96 -11.83 -11.27 -6.33
N ALA A 97 -12.70 -10.86 -5.39
CA ALA A 97 -12.54 -9.64 -4.61
C ALA A 97 -11.26 -9.65 -3.77
N PHE A 98 -10.93 -10.75 -3.08
CA PHE A 98 -9.71 -10.89 -2.29
C PHE A 98 -8.42 -10.78 -3.11
N ARG A 99 -8.40 -11.35 -4.33
CA ARG A 99 -7.23 -11.21 -5.21
C ARG A 99 -6.93 -9.76 -5.54
N MET A 100 -7.97 -8.95 -5.77
CA MET A 100 -7.82 -7.52 -6.04
C MET A 100 -7.49 -6.72 -4.79
N ALA A 101 -8.18 -6.98 -3.68
CA ALA A 101 -7.92 -6.32 -2.40
C ALA A 101 -6.48 -6.54 -1.92
N LYS A 102 -5.93 -7.76 -2.06
CA LYS A 102 -4.53 -8.05 -1.71
C LYS A 102 -3.56 -7.13 -2.46
N GLY A 103 -3.81 -6.81 -3.72
CA GLY A 103 -2.99 -5.87 -4.50
C GLY A 103 -3.06 -4.44 -3.96
N VAL A 104 -4.25 -3.97 -3.59
CA VAL A 104 -4.47 -2.60 -3.10
C VAL A 104 -3.79 -2.36 -1.73
N TRP A 105 -3.77 -3.36 -0.85
CA TRP A 105 -3.14 -3.28 0.48
C TRP A 105 -1.75 -3.90 0.57
N ALA A 106 -1.11 -4.23 -0.57
CA ALA A 106 0.22 -4.86 -0.58
C ALA A 106 1.33 -3.97 0.04
N GLU A 107 1.22 -2.66 -0.12
CA GLU A 107 2.19 -1.71 0.45
C GLU A 107 2.13 -1.65 1.98
N ASP A 108 0.95 -1.88 2.56
CA ASP A 108 0.77 -1.90 4.01
C ASP A 108 1.52 -3.11 4.62
N ASP A 109 1.54 -4.25 3.92
CA ASP A 109 2.31 -5.43 4.34
C ASP A 109 3.82 -5.16 4.39
N ALA A 110 4.34 -4.40 3.44
CA ALA A 110 5.75 -4.04 3.41
C ALA A 110 6.10 -3.05 4.54
N ALA A 111 5.22 -2.10 4.82
CA ALA A 111 5.39 -1.15 5.92
C ALA A 111 5.31 -1.84 7.28
N ASP A 112 4.35 -2.73 7.48
CA ASP A 112 4.20 -3.54 8.71
C ASP A 112 5.39 -4.46 8.93
N ALA A 113 5.89 -5.12 7.89
CA ALA A 113 7.10 -5.97 7.97
C ALA A 113 8.34 -5.15 8.33
N LYS A 114 8.47 -3.95 7.77
CA LYS A 114 9.58 -3.03 8.09
C LYS A 114 9.49 -2.55 9.55
N ALA A 115 8.31 -2.14 10.00
CA ALA A 115 8.09 -1.71 11.39
C ALA A 115 8.36 -2.84 12.38
N LYS A 116 7.89 -4.05 12.09
CA LYS A 116 8.16 -5.23 12.90
C LYS A 116 9.65 -5.53 12.97
N HIS A 117 10.33 -5.53 11.83
CA HIS A 117 11.79 -5.74 11.77
C HIS A 117 12.53 -4.68 12.58
N GLN A 118 12.15 -3.41 12.48
CA GLN A 118 12.75 -2.33 13.27
C GLN A 118 12.61 -2.54 14.77
N ASN A 119 11.46 -3.04 15.22
CA ASN A 119 11.19 -3.29 16.64
C ASN A 119 11.91 -4.54 17.19
N GLU A 120 12.24 -5.49 16.33
CA GLU A 120 12.93 -6.74 16.70
C GLU A 120 14.47 -6.63 16.60
N MET A 121 15.00 -5.57 16.01
CA MET A 121 16.44 -5.38 15.85
C MET A 121 17.14 -5.09 17.17
N VAL A 122 18.24 -5.79 17.40
CA VAL A 122 19.12 -5.57 18.57
C VAL A 122 19.93 -4.27 18.41
N PHE A 123 20.27 -3.90 17.18
CA PHE A 123 21.05 -2.70 16.85
C PHE A 123 20.23 -1.73 16.01
N PRO A 124 20.47 -0.41 16.14
CA PRO A 124 19.75 0.59 15.36
C PRO A 124 20.02 0.45 13.86
N ILE A 125 19.02 0.72 13.02
CA ILE A 125 19.17 0.70 11.56
C ILE A 125 20.18 1.75 11.09
N GLY A 126 20.17 2.92 11.69
CA GLY A 126 21.05 4.03 11.32
C GLY A 126 20.48 4.94 10.22
N ALA A 127 21.36 5.81 9.71
CA ALA A 127 21.04 6.73 8.62
C ALA A 127 21.26 6.05 7.24
N PRO A 128 20.66 6.58 6.15
CA PRO A 128 20.96 6.15 4.80
C PRO A 128 22.49 6.14 4.55
N ASN A 129 22.97 5.06 3.95
CA ASN A 129 24.41 4.84 3.74
C ASN A 129 24.91 5.49 2.44
N ASP A 130 24.58 6.77 2.26
CA ASP A 130 24.86 7.50 1.01
C ASP A 130 26.36 7.66 0.72
N ALA A 131 27.17 7.82 1.76
CA ALA A 131 28.61 7.98 1.64
C ALA A 131 29.30 6.76 0.97
N PHE A 132 28.71 5.60 1.13
CA PHE A 132 29.21 4.33 0.60
C PHE A 132 28.29 3.72 -0.46
N ALA A 133 27.30 4.45 -0.95
CA ALA A 133 26.28 3.97 -1.89
C ALA A 133 26.87 3.29 -3.14
N LYS A 134 28.04 3.73 -3.63
CA LYS A 134 28.75 3.14 -4.79
C LYS A 134 29.13 1.64 -4.61
N TYR A 135 29.15 1.18 -3.37
CA TYR A 135 29.50 -0.22 -3.05
C TYR A 135 28.28 -1.13 -2.94
N PHE A 136 27.07 -0.60 -3.14
CA PHE A 136 25.82 -1.34 -2.99
C PHE A 136 24.91 -1.14 -4.21
N ILE A 137 24.10 -2.12 -4.49
CA ILE A 137 22.95 -2.01 -5.38
C ILE A 137 21.70 -2.08 -4.50
N GLY A 138 20.90 -1.03 -4.50
CA GLY A 138 19.76 -0.86 -3.61
C GLY A 138 20.10 -0.06 -2.35
N GLN A 139 19.11 0.14 -1.49
CA GLN A 139 19.24 0.97 -0.29
C GLN A 139 19.87 0.19 0.86
N SER A 140 20.88 0.80 1.48
CA SER A 140 21.47 0.33 2.74
C SER A 140 21.52 1.47 3.76
N TYR A 141 21.65 1.09 5.03
CA TYR A 141 21.72 1.99 6.16
C TYR A 141 22.94 1.66 7.01
N LEU A 142 23.52 2.65 7.68
CA LEU A 142 24.71 2.51 8.49
C LEU A 142 24.49 3.14 9.86
N ALA A 143 24.68 2.36 10.90
CA ALA A 143 24.66 2.82 12.29
C ALA A 143 26.03 2.58 12.96
N PRO A 144 26.72 3.61 13.44
CA PRO A 144 27.92 3.42 14.25
C PRO A 144 27.53 2.84 15.61
N LEU A 145 28.16 1.74 15.99
CA LEU A 145 28.02 1.10 17.31
C LEU A 145 29.17 1.46 18.24
N SER A 146 30.38 1.59 17.70
CA SER A 146 31.56 2.09 18.39
C SER A 146 32.46 2.81 17.40
N THR A 147 33.03 3.93 17.85
CA THR A 147 34.04 4.71 17.09
C THR A 147 35.34 4.83 17.87
N GLN A 148 35.41 4.18 19.04
CA GLN A 148 36.59 4.17 19.92
C GLN A 148 37.46 2.96 19.59
N GLN A 149 38.76 3.13 19.44
CA GLN A 149 39.76 2.11 19.15
C GLN A 149 39.52 1.34 17.83
N VAL A 150 38.37 0.66 17.72
CA VAL A 150 37.95 -0.04 16.50
C VAL A 150 36.56 0.46 16.11
N GLY A 151 36.40 0.89 14.86
CA GLY A 151 35.09 1.26 14.31
C GLY A 151 34.22 0.01 14.12
N ILE A 152 33.07 -0.03 14.80
CA ILE A 152 32.06 -1.09 14.65
C ILE A 152 30.79 -0.45 14.13
N TYR A 153 30.22 -1.02 13.10
CA TYR A 153 29.03 -0.48 12.44
C TYR A 153 28.02 -1.59 12.21
N ASN A 154 26.75 -1.29 12.43
CA ASN A 154 25.65 -2.11 11.92
C ASN A 154 25.30 -1.65 10.52
N VAL A 155 25.26 -2.58 9.56
CA VAL A 155 24.83 -2.30 8.18
C VAL A 155 23.52 -3.04 7.95
N THR A 156 22.46 -2.29 7.66
CA THR A 156 21.14 -2.85 7.37
C THR A 156 20.84 -2.70 5.89
N PHE A 157 20.30 -3.75 5.28
CA PHE A 157 19.96 -3.82 3.86
C PHE A 157 18.45 -3.89 3.68
N GLU A 158 17.90 -3.12 2.75
CA GLU A 158 16.52 -3.36 2.29
C GLU A 158 16.45 -4.65 1.46
N PRO A 159 15.27 -5.28 1.35
CA PRO A 159 15.09 -6.46 0.51
C PRO A 159 15.59 -6.21 -0.92
N GLY A 160 16.44 -7.10 -1.41
CA GLY A 160 17.06 -6.98 -2.73
C GLY A 160 18.33 -6.13 -2.80
N CYS A 161 18.70 -5.44 -1.72
CA CYS A 161 20.00 -4.78 -1.65
C CYS A 161 21.14 -5.80 -1.59
N ARG A 162 22.22 -5.53 -2.28
CA ARG A 162 23.42 -6.40 -2.34
C ARG A 162 24.69 -5.59 -2.47
N ASN A 163 25.80 -6.15 -2.00
CA ASN A 163 27.11 -5.57 -2.15
C ASN A 163 27.61 -5.69 -3.61
N ASN A 164 28.27 -4.65 -4.10
CA ASN A 164 29.18 -4.74 -5.23
C ASN A 164 30.55 -5.26 -4.77
N TRP A 165 31.31 -5.83 -5.68
CA TRP A 165 32.71 -6.17 -5.40
C TRP A 165 33.49 -4.91 -5.02
N HIS A 166 34.13 -4.93 -3.84
CA HIS A 166 34.97 -3.83 -3.37
C HIS A 166 36.05 -4.35 -2.43
N ILE A 167 37.10 -3.55 -2.26
CA ILE A 167 38.25 -3.89 -1.42
C ILE A 167 38.22 -3.01 -0.17
N HIS A 168 38.35 -3.63 0.98
CA HIS A 168 38.64 -2.93 2.24
C HIS A 168 40.13 -2.72 2.37
N HIS A 169 40.60 -1.49 2.29
CA HIS A 169 42.02 -1.13 2.34
C HIS A 169 42.58 -1.02 3.75
N CYS A 170 42.05 -1.72 4.71
CA CYS A 170 42.59 -1.68 6.05
C CYS A 170 42.09 -2.84 6.91
N LEU A 171 42.95 -3.67 7.39
CA LEU A 171 43.48 -3.67 8.72
C LEU A 171 43.12 -4.82 9.62
N LEU A 172 41.94 -5.30 9.71
CA LEU A 172 41.62 -6.51 10.44
C LEU A 172 40.79 -7.42 9.53
N TYR A 173 41.46 -8.26 8.82
CA TYR A 173 40.82 -9.36 8.15
C TYR A 173 40.47 -10.40 9.23
N THR A 174 39.23 -10.38 9.67
CA THR A 174 38.80 -11.32 10.71
C THR A 174 38.04 -12.50 10.16
N SER A 175 37.85 -12.61 8.85
CA SER A 175 37.35 -13.83 8.25
C SER A 175 37.51 -13.81 6.76
N ASP A 176 37.89 -14.88 6.22
CA ASP A 176 37.64 -15.28 4.85
C ASP A 176 36.12 -15.41 4.71
N ALA A 177 35.47 -14.41 4.12
CA ALA A 177 34.14 -14.60 3.63
C ALA A 177 34.26 -15.45 2.36
N ALA A 178 34.00 -16.74 2.50
CA ALA A 178 33.79 -17.65 1.40
C ALA A 178 32.46 -17.39 0.70
#